data_896ae626470cd0b722b7ef205c8183a1
#
_entry.id   896ae626470cd0b722b7ef205c8183a1
#
_cell.length_a   1.000
_cell.length_b   1.000
_cell.length_c   1.000
_cell.angle_alpha   90.00
_cell.angle_beta   90.00
_cell.angle_gamma   90.00
#
_symmetry.space_group_name_H-M   'P 1'
#
loop_
_entity.id
_entity.type
_entity.pdbx_description
1 polymer ?
#
loop_
_entity_poly.entity_id
_entity_poly.type
_entity_poly.pdbx_seq_one_letter_code
_entity_poly.pdbx_strand_id
1 'polypeptide(L)'
;MRQEIANRAAAPLCGCGGIVKSATISFGQAMPKEAMLRARRATLACDLFIAIGSSLVVHPAASFPLIAKQNGALLIILNGEATPLDDQADLVLRSDIGDFLDPIWRDGVSLSSATSISRPQDNKKTTL
;
A
#
# COMPACT_ATOMS: atom_id res chain seq x y z
N MET A 1 15.84 -19.11 5.49
CA MET A 1 14.51 -19.41 6.05
C MET A 1 13.50 -19.96 5.03
N ARG A 2 13.26 -19.37 3.85
CA ARG A 2 12.35 -19.96 2.84
C ARG A 2 12.80 -21.31 2.28
N GLN A 3 14.10 -21.51 2.05
CA GLN A 3 14.64 -22.78 1.54
C GLN A 3 14.68 -23.89 2.58
N GLU A 4 14.83 -23.57 3.88
CA GLU A 4 14.80 -24.57 4.96
C GLU A 4 13.40 -25.16 5.19
N ILE A 5 12.34 -24.37 4.99
CA ILE A 5 10.96 -24.84 5.14
C ILE A 5 10.57 -25.79 4.00
N ALA A 6 11.10 -25.58 2.79
CA ALA A 6 10.80 -26.41 1.62
C ALA A 6 11.42 -27.81 1.69
N ASN A 7 12.49 -27.99 2.45
CA ASN A 7 13.23 -29.26 2.53
C ASN A 7 12.91 -30.16 3.74
N ARG A 8 11.98 -29.76 4.62
CA ARG A 8 11.60 -30.54 5.79
C ARG A 8 10.15 -31.00 5.72
N ALA A 9 9.95 -32.31 5.77
CA ALA A 9 8.62 -32.93 5.87
C ALA A 9 7.88 -32.64 7.18
N ALA A 10 8.54 -31.98 8.18
CA ALA A 10 7.96 -31.61 9.47
C ALA A 10 8.03 -30.09 9.70
N ALA A 11 7.00 -29.54 10.37
CA ALA A 11 7.00 -28.15 10.78
C ALA A 11 8.18 -27.83 11.72
N PRO A 12 8.85 -26.66 11.54
CA PRO A 12 9.95 -26.27 12.43
C PRO A 12 9.44 -26.08 13.88
N LEU A 13 10.28 -26.49 14.85
CA LEU A 13 9.97 -26.32 16.26
C LEU A 13 10.78 -25.15 16.86
N CYS A 14 10.21 -24.44 17.81
CA CYS A 14 10.95 -23.47 18.62
C CYS A 14 11.74 -24.19 19.73
N GLY A 15 12.66 -23.49 20.40
CA GLY A 15 13.42 -24.02 21.51
C GLY A 15 12.58 -24.51 22.71
N CYS A 16 11.31 -24.12 22.81
CA CYS A 16 10.35 -24.61 23.80
C CYS A 16 9.60 -25.90 23.39
N GLY A 17 9.88 -26.42 22.18
CA GLY A 17 9.19 -27.59 21.61
C GLY A 17 7.88 -27.28 20.88
N GLY A 18 7.43 -26.04 20.88
CA GLY A 18 6.23 -25.62 20.16
C GLY A 18 6.43 -25.51 18.64
N ILE A 19 5.37 -25.72 17.87
CA ILE A 19 5.41 -25.58 16.41
C ILE A 19 5.54 -24.11 16.04
N VAL A 20 6.53 -23.77 15.20
CA VAL A 20 6.66 -22.44 14.62
C VAL A 20 5.70 -22.32 13.45
N LYS A 21 4.80 -21.34 13.51
CA LYS A 21 3.91 -20.96 12.40
C LYS A 21 4.23 -19.55 11.89
N SER A 22 3.87 -19.27 10.65
CA SER A 22 3.95 -17.91 10.13
C SER A 22 3.04 -16.95 10.92
N ALA A 23 3.44 -15.68 11.04
CA ALA A 23 2.62 -14.65 11.67
C ALA A 23 1.48 -14.12 10.75
N THR A 24 1.13 -14.89 9.73
CA THR A 24 0.06 -14.55 8.79
C THR A 24 -1.28 -14.53 9.51
N ILE A 25 -2.08 -13.52 9.25
CA ILE A 25 -3.45 -13.40 9.74
C ILE A 25 -4.38 -13.98 8.68
N SER A 26 -5.12 -15.04 9.05
CA SER A 26 -6.08 -15.69 8.17
C SER A 26 -7.44 -14.96 8.21
N PHE A 27 -8.26 -15.17 7.18
CA PHE A 27 -9.63 -14.69 7.18
C PHE A 27 -10.38 -15.17 8.43
N GLY A 28 -11.19 -14.29 9.01
CA GLY A 28 -11.90 -14.57 10.27
C GLY A 28 -11.10 -14.34 11.55
N GLN A 29 -9.79 -14.08 11.46
CA GLN A 29 -8.99 -13.72 12.62
C GLN A 29 -9.04 -12.21 12.88
N ALA A 30 -9.00 -11.81 14.15
CA ALA A 30 -8.94 -10.41 14.53
C ALA A 30 -7.59 -9.79 14.09
N MET A 31 -7.66 -8.59 13.51
CA MET A 31 -6.46 -7.82 13.17
C MET A 31 -5.75 -7.34 14.44
N PRO A 32 -4.41 -7.28 14.46
CA PRO A 32 -3.64 -6.77 15.59
C PRO A 32 -3.98 -5.29 15.86
N LYS A 33 -4.60 -5.02 17.01
CA LYS A 33 -5.10 -3.67 17.37
C LYS A 33 -4.02 -2.60 17.28
N GLU A 34 -2.84 -2.86 17.83
CA GLU A 34 -1.70 -1.92 17.80
C GLU A 34 -1.25 -1.57 16.37
N ALA A 35 -1.14 -2.57 15.49
CA ALA A 35 -0.76 -2.36 14.09
C ALA A 35 -1.81 -1.51 13.36
N MET A 36 -3.10 -1.80 13.59
CA MET A 36 -4.21 -1.05 13.01
C MET A 36 -4.26 0.41 13.49
N LEU A 37 -4.00 0.65 14.79
CA LEU A 37 -3.94 2.00 15.34
C LEU A 37 -2.76 2.79 14.76
N ARG A 38 -1.59 2.18 14.64
CA ARG A 38 -0.43 2.82 14.00
C ARG A 38 -0.70 3.15 12.54
N ALA A 39 -1.25 2.20 11.78
CA ALA A 39 -1.61 2.41 10.38
C ALA A 39 -2.60 3.58 10.24
N ARG A 40 -3.65 3.60 11.08
CA ARG A 40 -4.63 4.69 11.05
C ARG A 40 -4.01 6.05 11.37
N ARG A 41 -3.13 6.14 12.38
CA ARG A 41 -2.43 7.39 12.71
C ARG A 41 -1.58 7.89 11.54
N ALA A 42 -0.81 7.00 10.92
CA ALA A 42 0.00 7.34 9.75
C ALA A 42 -0.87 7.80 8.57
N THR A 43 -1.98 7.10 8.31
CA THR A 43 -2.95 7.46 7.27
C THR A 43 -3.54 8.85 7.47
N LEU A 44 -3.86 9.22 8.71
CA LEU A 44 -4.43 10.53 9.02
C LEU A 44 -3.39 11.66 9.04
N ALA A 45 -2.11 11.33 9.14
CA ALA A 45 -1.02 12.29 9.21
C ALA A 45 -0.29 12.49 7.87
N CYS A 46 -0.56 11.65 6.86
CA CYS A 46 0.12 11.76 5.58
C CYS A 46 -0.51 12.80 4.67
N ASP A 47 0.28 13.40 3.82
CA ASP A 47 -0.09 14.26 2.69
C ASP A 47 -0.04 13.52 1.34
N LEU A 48 0.58 12.33 1.33
CA LEU A 48 0.68 11.43 0.18
C LEU A 48 0.47 9.99 0.64
N PHE A 49 -0.46 9.28 -0.01
CA PHE A 49 -0.70 7.85 0.17
C PHE A 49 -0.45 7.12 -1.15
N ILE A 50 0.45 6.14 -1.13
CA ILE A 50 0.76 5.34 -2.32
C ILE A 50 0.34 3.89 -2.05
N ALA A 51 -0.56 3.36 -2.87
CA ALA A 51 -0.94 1.94 -2.86
C ALA A 51 -0.23 1.22 -4.01
N ILE A 52 0.58 0.22 -3.70
CA ILE A 52 1.38 -0.52 -4.67
C ILE A 52 1.03 -2.01 -4.62
N GLY A 53 0.69 -2.60 -5.78
CA GLY A 53 0.48 -4.04 -5.93
C GLY A 53 -0.67 -4.59 -5.09
N SER A 54 -1.74 -3.83 -4.93
CA SER A 54 -2.89 -4.21 -4.12
C SER A 54 -4.20 -4.07 -4.89
N SER A 55 -5.05 -5.09 -4.81
CA SER A 55 -6.40 -5.06 -5.38
C SER A 55 -7.36 -4.11 -4.65
N LEU A 56 -7.00 -3.65 -3.44
CA LEU A 56 -7.77 -2.74 -2.59
C LEU A 56 -9.22 -3.23 -2.29
N VAL A 57 -9.41 -4.55 -2.18
CA VAL A 57 -10.72 -5.18 -1.88
C VAL A 57 -10.80 -5.76 -0.48
N VAL A 58 -9.66 -6.02 0.20
CA VAL A 58 -9.63 -6.70 1.50
C VAL A 58 -9.69 -5.70 2.64
N HIS A 59 -10.82 -5.69 3.36
CA HIS A 59 -11.01 -4.86 4.54
C HIS A 59 -10.43 -5.51 5.81
N PRO A 60 -9.93 -4.70 6.77
CA PRO A 60 -10.02 -3.23 6.85
C PRO A 60 -8.92 -2.47 6.12
N ALA A 61 -7.88 -3.12 5.59
CA ALA A 61 -6.74 -2.46 4.95
C ALA A 61 -7.14 -1.60 3.74
N ALA A 62 -8.08 -2.07 2.92
CA ALA A 62 -8.60 -1.36 1.75
C ALA A 62 -9.28 -0.01 2.07
N SER A 63 -9.60 0.26 3.33
CA SER A 63 -10.19 1.54 3.74
C SER A 63 -9.15 2.65 3.93
N PHE A 64 -7.89 2.32 4.16
CA PHE A 64 -6.88 3.33 4.47
C PHE A 64 -6.61 4.32 3.33
N PRO A 65 -6.48 3.91 2.06
CA PRO A 65 -6.29 4.84 0.96
C PRO A 65 -7.43 5.89 0.88
N LEU A 66 -8.67 5.43 1.04
CA LEU A 66 -9.83 6.31 1.00
C LEU A 66 -9.87 7.28 2.19
N ILE A 67 -9.52 6.80 3.39
CA ILE A 67 -9.41 7.65 4.59
C ILE A 67 -8.33 8.72 4.38
N ALA A 68 -7.17 8.37 3.84
CA ALA A 68 -6.11 9.32 3.52
C ALA A 68 -6.60 10.39 2.53
N LYS A 69 -7.24 9.96 1.45
CA LYS A 69 -7.81 10.83 0.43
C LYS A 69 -8.84 11.80 1.02
N GLN A 70 -9.77 11.30 1.83
CA GLN A 70 -10.80 12.12 2.50
C GLN A 70 -10.19 13.11 3.49
N ASN A 71 -9.01 12.80 4.03
CA ASN A 71 -8.26 13.69 4.94
C ASN A 71 -7.34 14.67 4.19
N GLY A 72 -7.41 14.73 2.86
CA GLY A 72 -6.70 15.69 2.02
C GLY A 72 -5.36 15.22 1.46
N ALA A 73 -4.97 13.96 1.67
CA ALA A 73 -3.78 13.38 1.07
C ALA A 73 -3.97 13.15 -0.44
N LEU A 74 -2.88 13.24 -1.20
CA LEU A 74 -2.84 12.74 -2.57
C LEU A 74 -2.84 11.22 -2.55
N LEU A 75 -3.68 10.59 -3.38
CA LEU A 75 -3.74 9.13 -3.52
C LEU A 75 -3.17 8.71 -4.87
N ILE A 76 -2.11 7.90 -4.84
CA ILE A 76 -1.51 7.28 -6.02
C ILE A 76 -1.71 5.77 -5.93
N ILE A 77 -2.16 5.16 -7.03
CA ILE A 77 -2.30 3.71 -7.15
C ILE A 77 -1.36 3.22 -8.26
N LEU A 78 -0.42 2.34 -7.90
CA LEU A 78 0.42 1.59 -8.84
C LEU A 78 0.03 0.13 -8.79
N ASN A 79 -0.75 -0.33 -9.77
CA ASN A 79 -1.25 -1.70 -9.81
C ASN A 79 -1.50 -2.13 -11.27
N GLY A 80 -1.16 -3.36 -11.62
CA GLY A 80 -1.36 -3.89 -12.98
C GLY A 80 -2.83 -3.99 -13.37
N GLU A 81 -3.70 -4.33 -12.41
CA GLU A 81 -5.14 -4.51 -12.63
C GLU A 81 -5.96 -3.34 -12.07
N ALA A 82 -7.20 -3.20 -12.54
CA ALA A 82 -8.13 -2.21 -12.04
C ALA A 82 -8.48 -2.45 -10.55
N THR A 83 -8.67 -1.36 -9.82
CA THR A 83 -9.07 -1.41 -8.41
C THR A 83 -10.37 -0.62 -8.19
N PRO A 84 -11.14 -0.95 -7.14
CA PRO A 84 -12.36 -0.19 -6.83
C PRO A 84 -12.13 1.28 -6.46
N LEU A 85 -10.87 1.67 -6.21
CA LEU A 85 -10.52 3.03 -5.80
C LEU A 85 -9.88 3.86 -6.92
N ASP A 86 -9.80 3.35 -8.14
CA ASP A 86 -9.19 4.06 -9.26
C ASP A 86 -9.82 5.43 -9.51
N ASP A 87 -11.15 5.50 -9.47
CA ASP A 87 -11.89 6.76 -9.67
C ASP A 87 -11.69 7.77 -8.53
N GLN A 88 -11.17 7.33 -7.38
CA GLN A 88 -10.88 8.17 -6.23
C GLN A 88 -9.43 8.65 -6.20
N ALA A 89 -8.54 7.99 -6.97
CA ALA A 89 -7.12 8.29 -7.00
C ALA A 89 -6.82 9.57 -7.79
N ASP A 90 -5.81 10.32 -7.37
CA ASP A 90 -5.29 11.46 -8.13
C ASP A 90 -4.42 10.98 -9.31
N LEU A 91 -3.80 9.81 -9.17
CA LEU A 91 -2.99 9.19 -10.21
C LEU A 91 -3.10 7.67 -10.14
N VAL A 92 -3.38 7.04 -11.28
CA VAL A 92 -3.37 5.59 -11.43
C VAL A 92 -2.31 5.21 -12.47
N LEU A 93 -1.37 4.35 -12.06
CA LEU A 93 -0.30 3.84 -12.90
C LEU A 93 -0.54 2.35 -13.15
N ARG A 94 -0.78 1.99 -14.41
CA ARG A 94 -0.99 0.61 -14.88
C ARG A 94 0.32 0.07 -15.43
N SER A 95 1.14 -0.52 -14.55
CA SER A 95 2.44 -1.06 -14.94
C SER A 95 2.81 -2.25 -14.06
N ASP A 96 3.73 -3.08 -14.53
CA ASP A 96 4.47 -3.97 -13.66
C ASP A 96 5.28 -3.13 -12.65
N ILE A 97 5.24 -3.55 -11.39
CA ILE A 97 5.88 -2.82 -10.29
C ILE A 97 7.40 -2.83 -10.44
N GLY A 98 7.94 -3.98 -10.87
CA GLY A 98 9.38 -4.14 -11.10
C GLY A 98 9.87 -3.19 -12.18
N ASP A 99 9.20 -3.21 -13.33
CA ASP A 99 9.56 -2.36 -14.47
C ASP A 99 9.43 -0.86 -14.13
N PHE A 100 8.40 -0.50 -13.36
CA PHE A 100 8.19 0.89 -12.94
C PHE A 100 9.24 1.39 -11.95
N LEU A 101 9.64 0.54 -11.00
CA LEU A 101 10.58 0.93 -9.94
C LEU A 101 12.05 0.70 -10.31
N ASP A 102 12.34 -0.11 -11.33
CA ASP A 102 13.71 -0.45 -11.73
C ASP A 102 14.58 0.79 -12.07
N PRO A 103 14.10 1.80 -12.82
CA PRO A 103 14.87 3.01 -13.08
C PRO A 103 15.22 3.78 -11.80
N ILE A 104 14.28 3.82 -10.83
CA ILE A 104 14.49 4.51 -9.55
C ILE A 104 15.58 3.80 -8.73
N TRP A 105 15.62 2.46 -8.83
CA TRP A 105 16.60 1.65 -8.11
C TRP A 105 17.99 1.69 -8.73
N ARG A 106 18.09 1.69 -10.06
CA ARG A 106 19.37 1.65 -10.78
C ARG A 106 20.06 2.99 -10.83
N ASP A 107 19.32 4.06 -11.07
CA ASP A 107 19.92 5.37 -11.35
C ASP A 107 20.05 6.24 -10.09
N GLY A 108 19.54 5.80 -8.95
CA GLY A 108 19.39 6.64 -7.76
C GLY A 108 18.61 7.92 -8.14
N VAL A 109 17.64 8.34 -7.36
CA VAL A 109 16.78 9.49 -7.74
C VAL A 109 17.63 10.76 -7.93
N SER A 110 18.02 11.03 -9.18
CA SER A 110 18.46 12.37 -9.56
C SER A 110 17.23 13.25 -9.68
N LEU A 111 16.97 14.06 -8.66
CA LEU A 111 15.82 14.99 -8.60
C LEU A 111 15.93 16.15 -9.62
N SER A 112 16.82 16.05 -10.61
CA SER A 112 17.08 17.14 -11.57
C SER A 112 16.10 17.25 -12.73
N SER A 113 15.10 16.36 -12.85
CA SER A 113 14.08 16.43 -13.91
C SER A 113 12.66 16.25 -13.38
N ALA A 114 12.32 16.95 -12.31
CA ALA A 114 10.92 17.08 -11.89
C ALA A 114 10.18 17.94 -12.92
N THR A 115 9.60 17.30 -13.93
CA THR A 115 8.57 17.90 -14.77
C THR A 115 7.45 18.38 -13.86
N SER A 116 7.18 19.69 -13.89
CA SER A 116 6.13 20.36 -13.13
C SER A 116 4.78 19.69 -13.37
N ILE A 117 4.31 18.95 -12.37
CA ILE A 117 2.92 18.46 -12.32
C ILE A 117 2.06 19.66 -11.99
N SER A 118 1.37 20.19 -12.99
CA SER A 118 0.40 21.25 -12.82
C SER A 118 -0.76 20.72 -11.97
N ARG A 119 -1.00 21.30 -10.79
CA ARG A 119 -2.21 21.05 -10.02
C ARG A 119 -3.44 21.39 -10.86
N PRO A 120 -4.48 20.54 -10.90
CA PRO A 120 -5.77 20.94 -11.41
C PRO A 120 -6.29 22.13 -10.57
N GLN A 121 -6.66 23.20 -11.23
CA GLN A 121 -7.20 24.39 -10.56
C GLN A 121 -8.57 24.06 -9.96
N ASP A 122 -8.72 24.32 -8.67
CA ASP A 122 -9.99 24.33 -7.95
C ASP A 122 -10.96 25.31 -8.62
N ASN A 123 -11.89 24.77 -9.38
CA ASN A 123 -13.02 25.55 -9.90
C ASN A 123 -14.08 25.68 -8.81
N LYS A 124 -13.84 26.56 -7.82
CA LYS A 124 -14.88 27.01 -6.90
C LYS A 124 -15.92 27.76 -7.69
N LYS A 125 -17.01 27.10 -8.07
CA LYS A 125 -18.25 27.79 -8.42
C LYS A 125 -18.84 28.40 -7.15
N THR A 126 -18.56 29.68 -6.97
CA THR A 126 -19.39 30.59 -6.15
C THR A 126 -20.74 30.70 -6.83
N THR A 127 -21.79 30.24 -6.17
CA THR A 127 -23.16 30.60 -6.53
C THR A 127 -23.79 31.36 -5.37
N LEU A 128 -24.21 32.57 -5.67
CA LEU A 128 -25.03 33.48 -4.85
C LEU A 128 -26.36 32.83 -4.47
#